data_1ce1ef13961e071a724c5d2ae82acd0d
#
_entry.id   1ce1ef13961e071a724c5d2ae82acd0d
#
_cell.length_a   1.000
_cell.length_b   1.000
_cell.length_c   1.000
_cell.angle_alpha   90.00
_cell.angle_beta   90.00
_cell.angle_gamma   90.00
#
_symmetry.space_group_name_H-M   'P 1'
#
loop_
_entity.id
_entity.type
_entity.pdbx_description
1 polymer ?
#
loop_
_entity_poly.entity_id
_entity_poly.type
_entity_poly.pdbx_seq_one_letter_code
_entity_poly.pdbx_strand_id
1 'polypeptide(L)'
;MEGFRIYLYDKNGKMTGIFLAPSQKEFEVDKLKYCSEYREGENFISYTEIKNPIVENGKIREMNISEQVQAGIVALSDGSYLDEENETIVTIAKPNEWSVWGKDSHTWKVDNNLLNKKLKELREKALKDLAEAKSNFLNQPLEIEKAGKKYTFENNERNRNSLSLKMSLMWTLEQDKIEKVKVLNDKGLVEFIELNRTELKDLATKIQDIIEIADVAEQMAAVGISRYTIDQMLELNVKDFFQN
;
A
#
# COMPACT_ATOMS: atom_id res chain seq x y z
N MET A 1 15.78 47.38 -28.92
CA MET A 1 17.12 46.83 -28.55
C MET A 1 17.00 46.23 -27.16
N GLU A 2 17.21 44.95 -27.02
CA GLU A 2 17.33 44.32 -25.68
C GLU A 2 18.67 44.80 -25.10
N GLY A 3 18.62 45.54 -24.00
CA GLY A 3 19.79 46.01 -23.27
C GLY A 3 20.45 44.84 -22.50
N PHE A 4 21.77 44.94 -22.32
CA PHE A 4 22.53 44.04 -21.49
C PHE A 4 22.15 44.25 -20.01
N ARG A 5 21.67 43.22 -19.29
CA ARG A 5 21.19 43.31 -17.91
C ARG A 5 22.36 43.20 -16.94
N ILE A 6 22.28 44.04 -15.88
CA ILE A 6 23.23 44.10 -14.79
C ILE A 6 22.45 44.01 -13.49
N TYR A 7 22.81 43.05 -12.68
CA TYR A 7 22.18 42.79 -11.39
C TYR A 7 23.10 43.29 -10.27
N LEU A 8 22.58 44.19 -9.43
CA LEU A 8 23.33 44.75 -8.31
C LEU A 8 22.90 44.10 -7.00
N TYR A 9 23.86 43.68 -6.23
CA TYR A 9 23.64 43.04 -4.94
C TYR A 9 24.39 43.80 -3.82
N ASP A 10 23.84 43.85 -2.61
CA ASP A 10 24.53 44.38 -1.43
C ASP A 10 25.51 43.32 -0.86
N LYS A 11 26.22 43.71 0.22
CA LYS A 11 27.17 42.81 0.92
C LYS A 11 26.53 41.57 1.56
N ASN A 12 25.21 41.55 1.73
CA ASN A 12 24.46 40.42 2.27
C ASN A 12 23.90 39.51 1.16
N GLY A 13 24.22 39.79 -0.11
CA GLY A 13 23.68 39.06 -1.25
C GLY A 13 22.27 39.47 -1.66
N LYS A 14 21.67 40.49 -1.06
CA LYS A 14 20.33 40.95 -1.45
C LYS A 14 20.41 41.77 -2.73
N MET A 15 19.61 41.40 -3.73
CA MET A 15 19.47 42.19 -4.96
C MET A 15 18.89 43.57 -4.64
N THR A 16 19.60 44.62 -5.01
CA THR A 16 19.21 46.02 -4.79
C THR A 16 18.71 46.70 -6.05
N GLY A 17 19.08 46.22 -7.24
CA GLY A 17 18.59 46.76 -8.48
C GLY A 17 18.96 45.95 -9.71
N ILE A 18 18.26 46.24 -10.82
CA ILE A 18 18.54 45.72 -12.16
C ILE A 18 18.70 46.93 -13.09
N PHE A 19 19.84 46.98 -13.77
CA PHE A 19 20.18 48.08 -14.64
C PHE A 19 20.40 47.55 -16.07
N LEU A 20 20.37 48.47 -17.05
CA LEU A 20 20.55 48.14 -18.47
C LEU A 20 21.73 48.95 -19.02
N ALA A 21 22.59 48.31 -19.77
CA ALA A 21 23.61 48.93 -20.55
C ALA A 21 23.55 48.44 -22.00
N PRO A 22 24.12 49.14 -22.96
CA PRO A 22 24.13 48.69 -24.36
C PRO A 22 24.96 47.39 -24.55
N SER A 23 26.01 47.21 -23.75
CA SER A 23 26.86 46.01 -23.70
C SER A 23 27.62 45.90 -22.40
N GLN A 24 28.11 44.71 -22.06
CA GLN A 24 28.99 44.51 -20.92
C GLN A 24 30.26 45.38 -21.01
N LYS A 25 30.86 45.48 -22.20
CA LYS A 25 32.07 46.26 -22.42
C LYS A 25 31.85 47.75 -22.12
N GLU A 26 30.73 48.32 -22.54
CA GLU A 26 30.41 49.72 -22.25
C GLU A 26 30.13 49.98 -20.77
N PHE A 27 29.49 49.03 -20.12
CA PHE A 27 29.26 49.09 -18.67
C PHE A 27 30.58 49.06 -17.89
N GLU A 28 31.50 48.17 -18.22
CA GLU A 28 32.81 48.05 -17.55
C GLU A 28 33.69 49.31 -17.70
N VAL A 29 33.51 50.07 -18.77
CA VAL A 29 34.22 51.34 -19.00
C VAL A 29 33.72 52.44 -18.06
N ASP A 30 32.43 52.52 -17.81
CA ASP A 30 31.81 53.55 -16.93
C ASP A 30 30.61 52.96 -16.19
N LYS A 31 30.86 52.31 -15.09
CA LYS A 31 29.85 51.62 -14.27
C LYS A 31 28.79 52.63 -13.73
N LEU A 32 29.26 53.80 -13.26
CA LEU A 32 28.42 54.83 -12.65
C LEU A 32 27.46 55.46 -13.64
N LYS A 33 27.78 55.50 -14.91
CA LYS A 33 26.90 56.02 -15.98
C LYS A 33 25.61 55.17 -16.08
N TYR A 34 25.71 53.84 -15.89
CA TYR A 34 24.60 52.91 -16.05
C TYR A 34 24.00 52.46 -14.70
N CYS A 35 24.80 52.54 -13.61
CA CYS A 35 24.40 52.15 -12.27
C CYS A 35 24.96 53.19 -11.27
N SER A 36 24.21 54.24 -11.05
CA SER A 36 24.60 55.36 -10.14
C SER A 36 24.70 54.96 -8.68
N GLU A 37 24.08 53.85 -8.34
CA GLU A 37 24.10 53.28 -6.97
C GLU A 37 25.31 52.37 -6.70
N TYR A 38 26.10 52.04 -7.72
CA TYR A 38 27.27 51.21 -7.56
C TYR A 38 28.30 51.92 -6.68
N ARG A 39 28.80 51.17 -5.66
CA ARG A 39 29.92 51.55 -4.80
C ARG A 39 30.85 50.39 -4.69
N GLU A 40 32.07 50.55 -5.10
CA GLU A 40 33.10 49.50 -5.04
C GLU A 40 33.34 49.06 -3.59
N GLY A 41 33.32 47.74 -3.35
CA GLY A 41 33.43 47.14 -2.02
C GLY A 41 32.16 47.13 -1.17
N GLU A 42 31.11 47.87 -1.56
CA GLU A 42 29.81 47.86 -0.90
C GLU A 42 28.73 47.06 -1.68
N ASN A 43 28.85 47.13 -3.01
CA ASN A 43 27.95 46.43 -3.90
C ASN A 43 28.70 45.50 -4.84
N PHE A 44 28.04 44.44 -5.26
CA PHE A 44 28.59 43.39 -6.13
C PHE A 44 27.72 43.26 -7.37
N ILE A 45 28.36 43.03 -8.50
CA ILE A 45 27.72 42.96 -9.81
C ILE A 45 27.70 41.54 -10.32
N SER A 46 26.54 41.12 -10.83
CA SER A 46 26.41 39.92 -11.66
C SER A 46 25.77 40.29 -13.01
N TYR A 47 26.16 39.56 -14.06
CA TYR A 47 25.57 39.68 -15.40
C TYR A 47 24.47 38.66 -15.64
N THR A 48 24.25 37.79 -14.68
CA THR A 48 23.12 36.85 -14.63
C THR A 48 22.41 37.01 -13.31
N GLU A 49 21.11 36.74 -13.30
CA GLU A 49 20.34 36.70 -12.06
C GLU A 49 20.81 35.52 -11.22
N ILE A 50 21.17 35.79 -9.94
CA ILE A 50 21.58 34.80 -8.96
C ILE A 50 20.43 34.60 -8.01
N LYS A 51 19.97 33.35 -7.86
CA LYS A 51 18.81 33.01 -7.00
C LYS A 51 19.17 32.95 -5.54
N ASN A 52 20.29 32.30 -5.23
CA ASN A 52 20.79 32.13 -3.87
C ASN A 52 22.20 32.74 -3.79
N PRO A 53 22.30 34.06 -3.72
CA PRO A 53 23.57 34.76 -3.80
C PRO A 53 24.37 34.68 -2.52
N ILE A 54 25.69 34.52 -2.67
CA ILE A 54 26.67 34.65 -1.60
C ILE A 54 27.81 35.53 -2.09
N VAL A 55 28.31 36.38 -1.17
CA VAL A 55 29.48 37.22 -1.43
C VAL A 55 30.70 36.55 -0.84
N GLU A 56 31.63 36.19 -1.71
CA GLU A 56 32.87 35.52 -1.31
C GLU A 56 34.09 36.18 -2.02
N ASN A 57 35.15 36.51 -1.27
CA ASN A 57 36.36 37.13 -1.79
C ASN A 57 36.12 38.37 -2.69
N GLY A 58 35.11 39.18 -2.32
CA GLY A 58 34.76 40.39 -3.06
C GLY A 58 34.02 40.14 -4.37
N LYS A 59 33.46 38.95 -4.56
CA LYS A 59 32.64 38.59 -5.72
C LYS A 59 31.31 38.01 -5.26
N ILE A 60 30.29 38.23 -6.07
CA ILE A 60 28.98 37.59 -5.89
C ILE A 60 28.91 36.33 -6.76
N ARG A 61 28.43 35.25 -6.20
CA ARG A 61 28.17 33.99 -6.93
C ARG A 61 26.92 33.28 -6.40
N GLU A 62 26.43 32.31 -7.14
CA GLU A 62 25.43 31.39 -6.65
C GLU A 62 26.01 30.50 -5.54
N MET A 63 25.23 30.25 -4.48
CA MET A 63 25.57 29.24 -3.47
C MET A 63 25.64 27.87 -4.13
N ASN A 64 26.66 27.07 -3.77
CA ASN A 64 26.65 25.65 -4.10
C ASN A 64 25.61 24.90 -3.26
N ILE A 65 25.37 23.62 -3.57
CA ILE A 65 24.33 22.85 -2.91
C ILE A 65 24.60 22.66 -1.40
N SER A 66 25.87 22.52 -1.00
CA SER A 66 26.27 22.42 0.41
C SER A 66 25.89 23.67 1.18
N GLU A 67 26.20 24.84 0.61
CA GLU A 67 25.88 26.14 1.20
C GLU A 67 24.37 26.36 1.31
N GLN A 68 23.60 25.94 0.30
CA GLN A 68 22.14 26.02 0.30
C GLN A 68 21.53 25.12 1.39
N VAL A 69 22.07 23.91 1.59
CA VAL A 69 21.66 23.00 2.67
C VAL A 69 22.00 23.59 4.04
N GLN A 70 23.23 24.11 4.22
CA GLN A 70 23.67 24.73 5.47
C GLN A 70 22.86 26.00 5.81
N ALA A 71 22.51 26.79 4.81
CA ALA A 71 21.65 27.97 4.96
C ALA A 71 20.15 27.63 5.18
N GLY A 72 19.77 26.35 5.11
CA GLY A 72 18.38 25.92 5.26
C GLY A 72 17.48 26.26 4.05
N ILE A 73 18.07 26.67 2.93
CA ILE A 73 17.34 26.95 1.69
C ILE A 73 16.86 25.64 1.06
N VAL A 74 17.70 24.61 1.13
CA VAL A 74 17.37 23.26 0.70
C VAL A 74 17.27 22.35 1.92
N ALA A 75 16.07 21.82 2.18
CA ALA A 75 15.83 20.87 3.25
C ALA A 75 16.03 19.45 2.75
N LEU A 76 16.80 18.65 3.49
CA LEU A 76 16.96 17.22 3.21
C LEU A 76 15.76 16.45 3.81
N SER A 77 15.07 15.70 2.98
CA SER A 77 14.02 14.78 3.39
C SER A 77 14.60 13.46 3.94
N ASP A 78 13.78 12.67 4.61
CA ASP A 78 14.15 11.30 4.97
C ASP A 78 14.53 10.52 3.71
N GLY A 79 15.63 9.78 3.79
CA GLY A 79 16.22 9.08 2.66
C GLY A 79 17.20 9.91 1.84
N SER A 80 17.37 11.20 2.16
CA SER A 80 18.30 12.08 1.42
C SER A 80 19.45 12.54 2.32
N TYR A 81 20.63 12.66 1.72
CA TYR A 81 21.80 13.24 2.36
C TYR A 81 22.64 14.00 1.34
N LEU A 82 23.49 14.89 1.86
CA LEU A 82 24.45 15.63 1.05
C LEU A 82 25.71 14.79 0.89
N ASP A 83 26.08 14.49 -0.35
CA ASP A 83 27.40 13.97 -0.72
C ASP A 83 28.34 15.17 -0.91
N GLU A 84 29.17 15.42 0.10
CA GLU A 84 30.06 16.58 0.11
C GLU A 84 31.18 16.48 -0.93
N GLU A 85 31.60 15.25 -1.29
CA GLU A 85 32.66 15.04 -2.29
C GLU A 85 32.18 15.40 -3.71
N ASN A 86 30.93 15.04 -4.02
CA ASN A 86 30.35 15.28 -5.33
C ASN A 86 29.45 16.52 -5.37
N GLU A 87 29.29 17.23 -4.26
CA GLU A 87 28.38 18.38 -4.11
C GLU A 87 26.95 18.09 -4.61
N THR A 88 26.42 16.92 -4.31
CA THR A 88 25.10 16.48 -4.79
C THR A 88 24.24 15.97 -3.66
N ILE A 89 22.91 16.04 -3.83
CA ILE A 89 21.98 15.39 -2.91
C ILE A 89 21.70 13.98 -3.45
N VAL A 90 22.07 12.99 -2.63
CA VAL A 90 21.78 11.59 -2.89
C VAL A 90 20.48 11.22 -2.22
N THR A 91 19.59 10.53 -2.93
CA THR A 91 18.32 10.04 -2.38
C THR A 91 18.25 8.53 -2.50
N ILE A 92 18.02 7.86 -1.36
CA ILE A 92 17.83 6.42 -1.25
C ILE A 92 16.35 6.14 -0.99
N ALA A 93 15.72 5.41 -1.88
CA ALA A 93 14.30 5.09 -1.77
C ALA A 93 14.00 4.29 -0.49
N LYS A 94 12.89 4.60 0.17
CA LYS A 94 12.41 3.86 1.33
C LYS A 94 12.05 2.43 0.93
N PRO A 95 12.67 1.39 1.52
CA PRO A 95 12.45 0.01 1.10
C PRO A 95 11.06 -0.53 1.48
N ASN A 96 10.51 -0.08 2.60
CA ASN A 96 9.20 -0.51 3.12
C ASN A 96 8.66 0.44 4.19
N GLU A 97 7.40 0.23 4.61
CA GLU A 97 6.71 1.10 5.56
C GLU A 97 7.30 1.06 6.97
N TRP A 98 7.96 -0.03 7.37
CA TRP A 98 8.57 -0.24 8.68
C TRP A 98 10.05 0.12 8.76
N SER A 99 10.56 0.82 7.77
CA SER A 99 11.91 1.36 7.80
C SER A 99 11.91 2.82 8.22
N VAL A 100 12.91 3.20 9.03
CA VAL A 100 13.17 4.58 9.44
C VAL A 100 14.55 5.02 8.97
N TRP A 101 14.68 6.30 8.64
CA TRP A 101 15.92 6.86 8.14
C TRP A 101 16.91 7.14 9.27
N GLY A 102 18.10 6.58 9.18
CA GLY A 102 19.22 6.87 10.06
C GLY A 102 20.06 8.02 9.50
N LYS A 103 19.82 9.23 9.97
CA LYS A 103 20.49 10.44 9.46
C LYS A 103 22.02 10.35 9.50
N ASP A 104 22.58 9.84 10.60
CA ASP A 104 24.03 9.73 10.76
C ASP A 104 24.66 8.60 9.94
N SER A 105 23.89 7.57 9.61
CA SER A 105 24.37 6.40 8.88
C SER A 105 24.02 6.44 7.39
N HIS A 106 23.20 7.40 6.97
CA HIS A 106 22.65 7.53 5.62
C HIS A 106 22.04 6.21 5.09
N THR A 107 21.35 5.49 5.98
CA THR A 107 20.74 4.20 5.65
C THR A 107 19.36 4.05 6.26
N TRP A 108 18.50 3.27 5.58
CA TRP A 108 17.24 2.84 6.14
C TRP A 108 17.47 1.68 7.12
N LYS A 109 16.88 1.78 8.31
CA LYS A 109 16.94 0.73 9.35
C LYS A 109 15.52 0.24 9.63
N VAL A 110 15.39 -1.07 9.88
CA VAL A 110 14.10 -1.63 10.30
C VAL A 110 13.75 -1.14 11.70
N ASP A 111 12.57 -0.57 11.85
CA ASP A 111 11.95 -0.29 13.14
C ASP A 111 11.09 -1.48 13.56
N ASN A 112 11.52 -2.20 14.58
CA ASN A 112 10.82 -3.40 15.05
C ASN A 112 9.41 -3.11 15.58
N ASN A 113 9.14 -1.90 16.08
CA ASN A 113 7.81 -1.53 16.55
C ASN A 113 6.86 -1.36 15.36
N LEU A 114 7.32 -0.66 14.32
CA LEU A 114 6.55 -0.50 13.09
C LEU A 114 6.34 -1.84 12.39
N LEU A 115 7.38 -2.67 12.32
CA LEU A 115 7.31 -4.03 11.77
C LEU A 115 6.27 -4.88 12.50
N ASN A 116 6.33 -4.93 13.84
CA ASN A 116 5.41 -5.71 14.66
C ASN A 116 3.96 -5.18 14.55
N LYS A 117 3.79 -3.86 14.49
CA LYS A 117 2.49 -3.25 14.25
C LYS A 117 1.91 -3.69 12.90
N LYS A 118 2.69 -3.61 11.85
CA LYS A 118 2.27 -4.04 10.51
C LYS A 118 1.94 -5.53 10.46
N LEU A 119 2.78 -6.36 11.07
CA LEU A 119 2.55 -7.81 11.15
C LEU A 119 1.25 -8.14 11.89
N LYS A 120 0.94 -7.42 12.96
CA LYS A 120 -0.32 -7.57 13.69
C LYS A 120 -1.51 -7.21 12.80
N GLU A 121 -1.47 -6.08 12.11
CA GLU A 121 -2.52 -5.64 11.18
C GLU A 121 -2.77 -6.67 10.07
N LEU A 122 -1.69 -7.21 9.49
CA LEU A 122 -1.80 -8.25 8.45
C LEU A 122 -2.42 -9.53 8.97
N ARG A 123 -2.05 -9.97 10.19
CA ARG A 123 -2.63 -11.17 10.83
C ARG A 123 -4.11 -10.98 11.14
N GLU A 124 -4.51 -9.85 11.70
CA GLU A 124 -5.92 -9.54 11.98
C GLU A 124 -6.76 -9.54 10.69
N LYS A 125 -6.23 -8.94 9.62
CA LYS A 125 -6.86 -8.97 8.30
C LYS A 125 -6.99 -10.40 7.77
N ALA A 126 -5.90 -11.17 7.80
CA ALA A 126 -5.89 -12.55 7.29
C ALA A 126 -6.88 -13.45 8.04
N LEU A 127 -7.02 -13.30 9.37
CA LEU A 127 -8.02 -14.04 10.16
C LEU A 127 -9.46 -13.68 9.78
N LYS A 128 -9.71 -12.40 9.49
CA LYS A 128 -11.03 -11.96 9.00
C LYS A 128 -11.33 -12.55 7.60
N ASP A 129 -10.35 -12.46 6.70
CA ASP A 129 -10.48 -12.99 5.33
C ASP A 129 -10.64 -14.53 5.35
N LEU A 130 -10.00 -15.21 6.32
CA LEU A 130 -10.12 -16.66 6.54
C LEU A 130 -11.56 -17.04 6.96
N ALA A 131 -12.16 -16.29 7.87
CA ALA A 131 -13.54 -16.53 8.29
C ALA A 131 -14.54 -16.34 7.15
N GLU A 132 -14.32 -15.33 6.29
CA GLU A 132 -15.12 -15.13 5.09
C GLU A 132 -14.92 -16.26 4.07
N ALA A 133 -13.69 -16.68 3.82
CA ALA A 133 -13.36 -17.79 2.92
C ALA A 133 -13.99 -19.09 3.39
N LYS A 134 -13.94 -19.39 4.70
CA LYS A 134 -14.63 -20.54 5.32
C LYS A 134 -16.13 -20.47 5.09
N SER A 135 -16.76 -19.32 5.35
CA SER A 135 -18.19 -19.13 5.14
C SER A 135 -18.58 -19.39 3.68
N ASN A 136 -17.79 -18.88 2.74
CA ASN A 136 -18.02 -19.09 1.31
C ASN A 136 -17.86 -20.58 0.93
N PHE A 137 -16.86 -21.26 1.47
CA PHE A 137 -16.65 -22.70 1.24
C PHE A 137 -17.81 -23.53 1.80
N LEU A 138 -18.27 -23.26 3.03
CA LEU A 138 -19.39 -23.94 3.64
C LEU A 138 -20.72 -23.74 2.89
N ASN A 139 -20.87 -22.63 2.19
CA ASN A 139 -22.09 -22.29 1.47
C ASN A 139 -22.05 -22.72 -0.01
N GLN A 140 -21.02 -23.47 -0.43
CA GLN A 140 -21.00 -24.01 -1.80
C GLN A 140 -22.18 -24.93 -2.05
N PRO A 141 -22.85 -24.76 -3.20
CA PRO A 141 -23.99 -25.58 -3.54
C PRO A 141 -23.58 -27.04 -3.78
N LEU A 142 -24.45 -27.98 -3.45
CA LEU A 142 -24.24 -29.39 -3.64
C LEU A 142 -25.14 -29.94 -4.76
N GLU A 143 -24.57 -30.75 -5.66
CA GLU A 143 -25.35 -31.46 -6.63
C GLU A 143 -26.01 -32.70 -6.01
N ILE A 144 -27.30 -32.88 -6.31
CA ILE A 144 -28.10 -34.05 -6.00
C ILE A 144 -28.64 -34.63 -7.31
N GLU A 145 -28.45 -35.91 -7.52
CA GLU A 145 -29.08 -36.62 -8.62
C GLU A 145 -30.27 -37.43 -8.10
N LYS A 146 -31.43 -37.25 -8.72
CA LYS A 146 -32.66 -37.99 -8.42
C LYS A 146 -33.42 -38.35 -9.68
N ALA A 147 -33.66 -39.64 -9.89
CA ALA A 147 -34.39 -40.17 -11.06
C ALA A 147 -33.80 -39.67 -12.42
N GLY A 148 -32.47 -39.63 -12.55
CA GLY A 148 -31.73 -39.18 -13.73
C GLY A 148 -31.77 -37.66 -13.98
N LYS A 149 -32.27 -36.86 -13.04
CA LYS A 149 -32.26 -35.41 -13.08
C LYS A 149 -31.27 -34.85 -12.04
N LYS A 150 -30.58 -33.78 -12.42
CA LYS A 150 -29.65 -33.04 -11.53
C LYS A 150 -30.40 -31.89 -10.88
N TYR A 151 -30.15 -31.73 -9.60
CA TYR A 151 -30.66 -30.67 -8.75
C TYR A 151 -29.53 -30.06 -7.96
N THR A 152 -29.68 -28.80 -7.56
CA THR A 152 -28.74 -28.10 -6.72
C THR A 152 -29.34 -27.86 -5.36
N PHE A 153 -28.69 -28.36 -4.30
CA PHE A 153 -29.01 -28.02 -2.91
C PHE A 153 -28.22 -26.79 -2.51
N GLU A 154 -28.91 -25.72 -2.13
CA GLU A 154 -28.29 -24.53 -1.57
C GLU A 154 -27.79 -24.84 -0.17
N ASN A 155 -26.49 -25.06 0.00
CA ASN A 155 -25.86 -25.46 1.26
C ASN A 155 -25.66 -24.26 2.22
N ASN A 156 -26.69 -23.46 2.44
CA ASN A 156 -26.66 -22.37 3.43
C ASN A 156 -27.07 -22.90 4.83
N GLU A 157 -26.73 -22.12 5.87
CA GLU A 157 -27.00 -22.51 7.26
C GLU A 157 -28.47 -22.86 7.52
N ARG A 158 -29.42 -22.10 6.96
CA ARG A 158 -30.86 -22.37 7.12
C ARG A 158 -31.26 -23.73 6.57
N ASN A 159 -30.75 -24.07 5.40
CA ASN A 159 -31.07 -25.35 4.74
C ASN A 159 -30.39 -26.52 5.45
N ARG A 160 -29.14 -26.33 5.94
CA ARG A 160 -28.45 -27.33 6.78
C ARG A 160 -29.22 -27.62 8.08
N ASN A 161 -29.66 -26.58 8.76
CA ASN A 161 -30.45 -26.72 10.00
C ASN A 161 -31.80 -27.41 9.75
N SER A 162 -32.48 -27.08 8.65
CA SER A 162 -33.69 -27.74 8.23
C SER A 162 -33.48 -29.24 7.93
N LEU A 163 -32.40 -29.59 7.25
CA LEU A 163 -32.04 -30.97 6.96
C LEU A 163 -31.72 -31.76 8.24
N SER A 164 -30.92 -31.18 9.13
CA SER A 164 -30.56 -31.77 10.43
C SER A 164 -31.81 -32.07 11.27
N LEU A 165 -32.76 -31.12 11.33
CA LEU A 165 -34.04 -31.36 12.01
C LEU A 165 -34.84 -32.50 11.45
N LYS A 166 -34.96 -32.57 10.11
CA LYS A 166 -35.68 -33.66 9.41
C LYS A 166 -35.03 -35.02 9.67
N MET A 167 -33.71 -35.10 9.63
CA MET A 167 -32.97 -36.29 10.00
C MET A 167 -33.19 -36.71 11.44
N SER A 168 -33.11 -35.79 12.35
CA SER A 168 -33.35 -36.08 13.79
C SER A 168 -34.75 -36.65 14.01
N LEU A 169 -35.79 -36.07 13.39
CA LEU A 169 -37.15 -36.56 13.50
C LEU A 169 -37.31 -37.97 12.88
N MET A 170 -36.69 -38.25 11.74
CA MET A 170 -36.72 -39.58 11.12
C MET A 170 -36.04 -40.65 11.96
N TRP A 171 -34.94 -40.31 12.64
CA TRP A 171 -34.24 -41.24 13.57
C TRP A 171 -35.05 -41.50 14.85
N THR A 172 -35.64 -40.46 15.40
CA THR A 172 -36.39 -40.56 16.67
C THR A 172 -37.70 -41.34 16.49
N LEU A 173 -38.35 -41.22 15.34
CA LEU A 173 -39.65 -41.81 15.08
C LEU A 173 -39.58 -43.20 14.44
N GLU A 174 -38.39 -43.73 14.14
CA GLU A 174 -38.15 -45.01 13.44
C GLU A 174 -38.97 -45.21 12.14
N GLN A 175 -39.39 -44.10 11.52
CA GLN A 175 -40.23 -44.14 10.32
C GLN A 175 -39.38 -44.01 9.04
N ASP A 176 -39.58 -44.90 8.09
CA ASP A 176 -39.14 -44.76 6.68
C ASP A 176 -40.00 -43.71 5.98
N LYS A 177 -39.91 -42.47 6.43
CA LYS A 177 -40.67 -41.36 5.89
C LYS A 177 -39.95 -40.73 4.75
N ILE A 178 -40.70 -40.39 3.69
CA ILE A 178 -40.17 -39.57 2.61
C ILE A 178 -40.27 -38.11 3.01
N GLU A 179 -39.15 -37.40 2.91
CA GLU A 179 -39.08 -35.97 3.28
C GLU A 179 -38.89 -35.11 2.05
N LYS A 180 -39.59 -33.98 2.01
CA LYS A 180 -39.45 -32.99 0.94
C LYS A 180 -38.27 -32.08 1.24
N VAL A 181 -37.29 -32.01 0.32
CA VAL A 181 -36.13 -31.15 0.39
C VAL A 181 -36.23 -30.10 -0.70
N LYS A 182 -36.02 -28.83 -0.30
CA LYS A 182 -35.99 -27.71 -1.23
C LYS A 182 -34.66 -27.72 -2.02
N VAL A 183 -34.77 -27.67 -3.35
CA VAL A 183 -33.64 -27.64 -4.26
C VAL A 183 -33.89 -26.66 -5.41
N LEU A 184 -32.87 -26.38 -6.22
CA LEU A 184 -33.02 -25.70 -7.51
C LEU A 184 -32.91 -26.73 -8.64
N ASN A 185 -33.75 -26.63 -9.65
CA ASN A 185 -33.64 -27.44 -10.87
C ASN A 185 -32.55 -26.87 -11.80
N ASP A 186 -32.35 -27.49 -12.94
CA ASP A 186 -31.42 -27.13 -14.01
C ASP A 186 -31.64 -25.71 -14.58
N LYS A 187 -32.82 -25.14 -14.36
CA LYS A 187 -33.18 -23.75 -14.74
C LYS A 187 -33.03 -22.76 -13.58
N GLY A 188 -32.54 -23.20 -12.44
CA GLY A 188 -32.42 -22.38 -11.23
C GLY A 188 -33.76 -22.09 -10.53
N LEU A 189 -34.83 -22.82 -10.86
CA LEU A 189 -36.15 -22.67 -10.24
C LEU A 189 -36.26 -23.55 -9.01
N VAL A 190 -36.93 -23.03 -7.99
CA VAL A 190 -37.17 -23.76 -6.73
C VAL A 190 -38.13 -24.93 -6.98
N GLU A 191 -37.68 -26.12 -6.59
CA GLU A 191 -38.48 -27.34 -6.56
C GLU A 191 -38.35 -28.03 -5.18
N PHE A 192 -39.28 -28.95 -4.90
CA PHE A 192 -39.21 -29.83 -3.74
C PHE A 192 -39.10 -31.26 -4.23
N ILE A 193 -37.97 -31.91 -3.93
CA ILE A 193 -37.77 -33.33 -4.22
C ILE A 193 -38.01 -34.17 -2.98
N GLU A 194 -38.49 -35.38 -3.19
CA GLU A 194 -38.76 -36.35 -2.15
C GLU A 194 -37.51 -37.23 -1.97
N LEU A 195 -36.91 -37.19 -0.79
CA LEU A 195 -35.73 -38.00 -0.42
C LEU A 195 -36.15 -39.04 0.63
N ASN A 196 -35.70 -40.28 0.45
CA ASN A 196 -35.85 -41.32 1.45
C ASN A 196 -34.72 -41.20 2.49
N ARG A 197 -34.74 -42.04 3.52
CA ARG A 197 -33.79 -42.03 4.64
C ARG A 197 -32.33 -42.16 4.20
N THR A 198 -32.04 -43.03 3.25
CA THR A 198 -30.68 -43.26 2.73
C THR A 198 -30.17 -42.03 1.97
N GLU A 199 -30.99 -41.49 1.06
CA GLU A 199 -30.65 -40.28 0.29
C GLU A 199 -30.45 -39.05 1.14
N LEU A 200 -31.25 -38.88 2.21
CA LEU A 200 -31.06 -37.82 3.20
C LEU A 200 -29.75 -38.00 3.99
N LYS A 201 -29.46 -39.25 4.38
CA LYS A 201 -28.18 -39.56 5.07
C LYS A 201 -26.99 -39.24 4.19
N ASP A 202 -27.04 -39.64 2.91
CA ASP A 202 -25.95 -39.36 1.97
C ASP A 202 -25.72 -37.84 1.78
N LEU A 203 -26.80 -37.07 1.66
CA LEU A 203 -26.72 -35.62 1.58
C LEU A 203 -26.11 -35.00 2.87
N ALA A 204 -26.55 -35.48 4.04
CA ALA A 204 -26.05 -35.01 5.31
C ALA A 204 -24.57 -35.38 5.53
N THR A 205 -24.16 -36.58 5.09
CA THR A 205 -22.75 -36.99 5.14
C THR A 205 -21.88 -36.06 4.30
N LYS A 206 -22.29 -35.76 3.06
CA LYS A 206 -21.58 -34.79 2.21
C LYS A 206 -21.44 -33.41 2.87
N ILE A 207 -22.50 -32.94 3.54
CA ILE A 207 -22.46 -31.67 4.27
C ILE A 207 -21.48 -31.74 5.44
N GLN A 208 -21.53 -32.84 6.19
CA GLN A 208 -20.63 -33.06 7.33
C GLN A 208 -19.16 -33.09 6.90
N ASP A 209 -18.84 -33.79 5.81
CA ASP A 209 -17.49 -33.85 5.23
C ASP A 209 -16.97 -32.44 4.89
N ILE A 210 -17.82 -31.61 4.28
CA ILE A 210 -17.47 -30.19 3.98
C ILE A 210 -17.19 -29.39 5.25
N ILE A 211 -17.98 -29.59 6.30
CA ILE A 211 -17.80 -28.90 7.58
C ILE A 211 -16.48 -29.32 8.21
N GLU A 212 -16.20 -30.61 8.25
CA GLU A 212 -14.93 -31.15 8.83
C GLU A 212 -13.71 -30.65 8.04
N ILE A 213 -13.75 -30.67 6.71
CA ILE A 213 -12.69 -30.08 5.88
C ILE A 213 -12.48 -28.62 6.17
N ALA A 214 -13.59 -27.83 6.26
CA ALA A 214 -13.52 -26.41 6.55
C ALA A 214 -12.92 -26.12 7.94
N ASP A 215 -13.28 -26.90 8.96
CA ASP A 215 -12.78 -26.72 10.31
C ASP A 215 -11.30 -27.07 10.42
N VAL A 216 -10.86 -28.14 9.77
CA VAL A 216 -9.44 -28.52 9.73
C VAL A 216 -8.63 -27.45 8.98
N ALA A 217 -9.10 -27.00 7.82
CA ALA A 217 -8.45 -25.98 7.03
C ALA A 217 -8.30 -24.66 7.80
N GLU A 218 -9.36 -24.22 8.51
CA GLU A 218 -9.32 -23.02 9.33
C GLU A 218 -8.28 -23.15 10.46
N GLN A 219 -8.26 -24.28 11.17
CA GLN A 219 -7.30 -24.51 12.26
C GLN A 219 -5.87 -24.48 11.77
N MET A 220 -5.57 -25.16 10.65
CA MET A 220 -4.24 -25.18 10.04
C MET A 220 -3.83 -23.78 9.59
N ALA A 221 -4.73 -23.04 8.94
CA ALA A 221 -4.50 -21.68 8.49
C ALA A 221 -4.24 -20.73 9.66
N ALA A 222 -5.03 -20.79 10.73
CA ALA A 222 -4.86 -19.94 11.91
C ALA A 222 -3.51 -20.16 12.59
N VAL A 223 -3.07 -21.42 12.70
CA VAL A 223 -1.72 -21.77 13.21
C VAL A 223 -0.64 -21.21 12.30
N GLY A 224 -0.77 -21.35 10.98
CA GLY A 224 0.17 -20.80 9.99
C GLY A 224 0.27 -19.28 10.12
N ILE A 225 -0.88 -18.57 10.07
CA ILE A 225 -0.97 -17.10 10.18
C ILE A 225 -0.26 -16.61 11.46
N SER A 226 -0.38 -17.32 12.57
CA SER A 226 0.27 -16.93 13.83
C SER A 226 1.81 -17.01 13.79
N ARG A 227 2.38 -17.80 12.89
CA ARG A 227 3.82 -18.08 12.79
C ARG A 227 4.49 -17.42 11.59
N TYR A 228 3.74 -16.99 10.58
CA TYR A 228 4.28 -16.41 9.35
C TYR A 228 5.06 -15.14 9.61
N THR A 229 6.17 -15.01 8.88
CA THR A 229 6.94 -13.76 8.76
C THR A 229 6.15 -12.71 8.00
N ILE A 230 6.63 -11.47 7.99
CA ILE A 230 5.97 -10.39 7.25
C ILE A 230 5.92 -10.66 5.75
N ASP A 231 6.97 -11.23 5.18
CA ASP A 231 7.03 -11.55 3.74
C ASP A 231 6.00 -12.64 3.39
N GLN A 232 5.91 -13.69 4.21
CA GLN A 232 4.90 -14.73 4.06
C GLN A 232 3.47 -14.18 4.22
N MET A 233 3.27 -13.20 5.11
CA MET A 233 1.97 -12.56 5.29
C MET A 233 1.58 -11.64 4.13
N LEU A 234 2.55 -11.02 3.46
CA LEU A 234 2.30 -10.17 2.29
C LEU A 234 1.91 -11.00 1.05
N GLU A 235 2.39 -12.22 0.95
CA GLU A 235 2.10 -13.15 -0.16
C GLU A 235 0.91 -14.07 0.12
N LEU A 236 0.37 -14.05 1.35
CA LEU A 236 -0.67 -14.97 1.77
C LEU A 236 -2.00 -14.75 1.04
N ASN A 237 -2.50 -15.80 0.40
CA ASN A 237 -3.87 -15.90 -0.09
C ASN A 237 -4.65 -16.92 0.73
N VAL A 238 -5.48 -16.47 1.65
CA VAL A 238 -6.22 -17.36 2.57
C VAL A 238 -7.22 -18.29 1.88
N LYS A 239 -7.62 -17.98 0.64
CA LYS A 239 -8.53 -18.84 -0.13
C LYS A 239 -7.88 -20.17 -0.51
N ASP A 240 -6.54 -20.22 -0.60
CA ASP A 240 -5.82 -21.42 -1.01
C ASP A 240 -5.96 -22.56 0.03
N PHE A 241 -6.28 -22.22 1.29
CA PHE A 241 -6.56 -23.23 2.33
C PHE A 241 -7.86 -24.02 2.08
N PHE A 242 -8.76 -23.52 1.26
CA PHE A 242 -10.04 -24.13 0.93
C PHE A 242 -10.13 -24.60 -0.53
N GLN A 243 -9.02 -24.57 -1.27
CA GLN A 243 -8.92 -25.12 -2.61
C GLN A 243 -8.36 -26.55 -2.54
N ASN A 244 -9.17 -27.54 -2.92
CA ASN A 244 -8.75 -28.93 -3.17
C ASN A 244 -8.88 -29.25 -4.64
#